data_f39120edfb3c15a757e6a6364874dd8d
#
_entry.id   f39120edfb3c15a757e6a6364874dd8d
#
_cell.length_a   1.000
_cell.length_b   1.000
_cell.length_c   1.000
_cell.angle_alpha   90.00
_cell.angle_beta   90.00
_cell.angle_gamma   90.00
#
_symmetry.space_group_name_H-M   'P 1'
#
loop_
_entity.id
_entity.type
_entity.pdbx_description
1 polymer ?
#
loop_
_entity_poly.entity_id
_entity_poly.type
_entity_poly.pdbx_seq_one_letter_code
_entity_poly.pdbx_strand_id
1 'polypeptide(L)'
;VIRFDIRKRDGLARSGTITGDELLNQQMFFPAVFDADVLFPSLASRGCTNVPLSAPPEFAKTYVPTGLGQPVTIHPALENTAVNGDIIMAANWHTAFTNPRKYVTWLKALKNTTPPDTLWYAPAAALPSSVHILCYSGFSIFDYTGVDLKSAQNIFCTPEGEFLAEAQKGGICGCEGCQDSDLLLHNRLALDHEAGLVRYFIGQEKLRELVESRCRMNANHVAIMRHLDADYAWLEPHTAVARSGVMRANSSESMQRVEVRRFAERLLTRYRPPNATVAVLLPCSAKKPYSLSQSHRRFQQAIAGRAHELIVTSPLGLVPRELECVYPAMHYDVPVTGYWDAEECAYISDIVARYFAVHKYDRVIAHLEGGALKVAEMAAERCGITLEYSCRENPVGDAALTKLSQALDRERRVKDDRLHGMLSYQFGCEVDTKGMLSRGHFPELFYAKNNQQVFSIDTGSGLLRPTFDGWNLIPGGY
;
A
#
# COMPACT_ATOMS: atom_id res chain seq x y z
N VAL A 1 -30.25 -13.59 -11.61
CA VAL A 1 -29.52 -12.33 -11.35
C VAL A 1 -28.31 -12.61 -10.49
N ILE A 2 -27.10 -12.24 -10.98
CA ILE A 2 -25.87 -12.34 -10.21
C ILE A 2 -25.86 -11.17 -9.20
N ARG A 3 -25.65 -11.50 -7.92
CA ARG A 3 -25.48 -10.51 -6.84
C ARG A 3 -24.09 -10.65 -6.26
N PHE A 4 -23.48 -9.54 -5.85
CA PHE A 4 -22.18 -9.56 -5.18
C PHE A 4 -22.19 -8.59 -3.99
N ASP A 5 -21.39 -8.93 -2.97
CA ASP A 5 -21.18 -8.14 -1.77
C ASP A 5 -19.68 -7.96 -1.56
N ILE A 6 -19.21 -6.70 -1.60
CA ILE A 6 -17.80 -6.37 -1.36
C ILE A 6 -17.57 -6.28 0.14
N ARG A 7 -16.74 -7.16 0.68
CA ARG A 7 -16.45 -7.21 2.12
C ARG A 7 -15.16 -6.51 2.51
N LYS A 8 -14.15 -6.55 1.63
CA LYS A 8 -12.83 -5.94 1.87
C LYS A 8 -12.29 -5.28 0.62
N ARG A 9 -11.53 -4.20 0.82
CA ARG A 9 -10.76 -3.51 -0.20
C ARG A 9 -9.31 -3.40 0.24
N ASP A 10 -8.38 -3.58 -0.70
CA ASP A 10 -6.96 -3.34 -0.51
C ASP A 10 -6.41 -2.67 -1.77
N GLY A 11 -6.32 -1.35 -1.77
CA GLY A 11 -6.07 -0.56 -2.96
C GLY A 11 -7.23 -0.68 -3.96
N LEU A 12 -6.91 -1.03 -5.21
CA LEU A 12 -7.90 -1.31 -6.25
C LEU A 12 -8.54 -2.70 -6.10
N ALA A 13 -7.86 -3.61 -5.40
CA ALA A 13 -8.33 -4.98 -5.21
C ALA A 13 -9.52 -5.04 -4.25
N ARG A 14 -10.38 -6.01 -4.49
CA ARG A 14 -11.60 -6.23 -3.71
C ARG A 14 -11.78 -7.71 -3.44
N SER A 15 -12.35 -8.04 -2.27
CA SER A 15 -12.82 -9.38 -1.97
C SER A 15 -14.23 -9.34 -1.38
N GLY A 16 -14.97 -10.40 -1.60
CA GLY A 16 -16.35 -10.50 -1.15
C GLY A 16 -17.00 -11.79 -1.62
N THR A 17 -18.31 -11.76 -1.80
CA THR A 17 -19.10 -12.92 -2.17
C THR A 17 -19.93 -12.68 -3.41
N ILE A 18 -20.07 -13.71 -4.24
CA ILE A 18 -20.96 -13.75 -5.42
C ILE A 18 -22.04 -14.80 -5.14
N THR A 19 -23.28 -14.47 -5.47
CA THR A 19 -24.43 -15.38 -5.43
C THR A 19 -25.22 -15.24 -6.72
N GLY A 20 -25.78 -16.34 -7.22
CA GLY A 20 -26.61 -16.36 -8.43
C GLY A 20 -27.81 -17.30 -8.28
N ASP A 21 -28.90 -17.04 -9.04
CA ASP A 21 -30.20 -17.68 -8.82
C ASP A 21 -30.26 -19.15 -9.26
N GLU A 22 -29.50 -19.58 -10.29
CA GLU A 22 -29.64 -20.95 -10.85
C GLU A 22 -28.30 -21.68 -11.05
N LEU A 23 -27.21 -20.98 -11.26
CA LEU A 23 -25.90 -21.57 -11.60
C LEU A 23 -24.96 -21.69 -10.40
N LEU A 24 -25.17 -20.90 -9.37
CA LEU A 24 -24.38 -20.89 -8.16
C LEU A 24 -25.28 -21.32 -6.98
N ASN A 25 -25.54 -22.61 -6.85
CA ASN A 25 -26.20 -23.18 -5.66
C ASN A 25 -25.36 -22.98 -4.39
N GLN A 26 -24.19 -22.36 -4.51
CA GLN A 26 -23.27 -22.06 -3.41
C GLN A 26 -22.77 -20.63 -3.49
N GLN A 27 -22.63 -19.99 -2.34
CA GLN A 27 -21.95 -18.72 -2.21
C GLN A 27 -20.47 -18.88 -2.55
N MET A 28 -19.99 -18.14 -3.56
CA MET A 28 -18.60 -18.13 -3.95
C MET A 28 -17.89 -16.86 -3.50
N PHE A 29 -16.60 -16.98 -3.19
CA PHE A 29 -15.78 -15.85 -2.77
C PHE A 29 -14.94 -15.32 -3.93
N PHE A 30 -14.96 -14.03 -4.16
CA PHE A 30 -14.06 -13.42 -5.15
C PHE A 30 -12.84 -12.72 -4.46
N PRO A 31 -11.69 -12.58 -5.12
CA PRO A 31 -11.35 -12.99 -6.48
C PRO A 31 -11.61 -14.48 -6.71
N ALA A 32 -12.22 -14.82 -7.85
CA ALA A 32 -12.69 -16.16 -8.14
C ALA A 32 -12.33 -16.60 -9.56
N VAL A 33 -12.10 -17.89 -9.73
CA VAL A 33 -11.88 -18.55 -11.01
C VAL A 33 -13.06 -19.48 -11.27
N PHE A 34 -13.56 -19.48 -12.51
CA PHE A 34 -14.73 -20.27 -12.91
C PHE A 34 -14.48 -20.99 -14.23
N ASP A 35 -15.26 -22.00 -14.53
CA ASP A 35 -15.45 -22.38 -15.91
C ASP A 35 -16.28 -21.29 -16.61
N ALA A 36 -15.78 -20.76 -17.72
CA ALA A 36 -16.34 -19.57 -18.38
C ALA A 36 -17.81 -19.74 -18.79
N ASP A 37 -18.20 -20.94 -19.22
CA ASP A 37 -19.55 -21.34 -19.61
C ASP A 37 -20.51 -21.46 -18.43
N VAL A 38 -20.03 -21.73 -17.24
CA VAL A 38 -20.85 -21.80 -16.01
C VAL A 38 -21.31 -20.41 -15.58
N LEU A 39 -20.40 -19.41 -15.57
CA LEU A 39 -20.73 -18.07 -15.12
C LEU A 39 -21.48 -17.25 -16.17
N PHE A 40 -21.13 -17.42 -17.43
CA PHE A 40 -21.68 -16.66 -18.55
C PHE A 40 -22.01 -17.57 -19.77
N PRO A 41 -23.05 -18.41 -19.68
CA PRO A 41 -23.40 -19.37 -20.75
C PRO A 41 -23.62 -18.70 -22.12
N SER A 42 -24.11 -17.45 -22.12
CA SER A 42 -24.32 -16.65 -23.33
C SER A 42 -23.01 -16.24 -24.02
N LEU A 43 -21.89 -16.17 -23.30
CA LEU A 43 -20.57 -15.88 -23.87
C LEU A 43 -19.94 -17.12 -24.47
N ALA A 44 -20.10 -18.28 -23.85
CA ALA A 44 -19.60 -19.55 -24.37
C ALA A 44 -20.18 -19.86 -25.76
N SER A 45 -21.44 -19.53 -25.99
CA SER A 45 -22.11 -19.75 -27.29
C SER A 45 -21.69 -18.81 -28.43
N ARG A 46 -21.03 -17.67 -28.09
CA ARG A 46 -20.67 -16.62 -29.04
C ARG A 46 -19.15 -16.52 -29.34
N GLY A 47 -18.36 -17.33 -28.68
CA GLY A 47 -16.91 -17.28 -28.76
C GLY A 47 -16.29 -16.10 -28.01
N CYS A 48 -15.10 -16.33 -27.47
CA CYS A 48 -14.33 -15.29 -26.80
C CYS A 48 -13.83 -14.27 -27.81
N THR A 49 -13.92 -13.00 -27.51
CA THR A 49 -13.47 -11.92 -28.38
C THR A 49 -11.95 -11.80 -28.33
N ASN A 50 -11.27 -12.41 -29.24
CA ASN A 50 -9.82 -12.27 -29.44
C ASN A 50 -9.45 -11.08 -30.32
N VAL A 51 -10.10 -9.94 -30.14
CA VAL A 51 -9.77 -8.71 -30.87
C VAL A 51 -8.46 -8.14 -30.31
N PRO A 52 -7.40 -7.99 -31.13
CA PRO A 52 -6.12 -7.48 -30.67
C PRO A 52 -6.23 -6.07 -30.06
N LEU A 53 -5.44 -5.77 -29.03
CA LEU A 53 -5.37 -4.43 -28.43
C LEU A 53 -5.01 -3.33 -29.42
N SER A 54 -4.24 -3.67 -30.46
CA SER A 54 -3.85 -2.75 -31.52
C SER A 54 -4.89 -2.66 -32.67
N ALA A 55 -6.03 -3.35 -32.54
CA ALA A 55 -7.06 -3.30 -33.57
C ALA A 55 -7.62 -1.87 -33.72
N PRO A 56 -7.90 -1.44 -34.99
CA PRO A 56 -8.61 -0.18 -35.20
C PRO A 56 -9.97 -0.17 -34.50
N PRO A 57 -10.46 1.00 -34.06
CA PRO A 57 -11.75 1.12 -33.36
C PRO A 57 -12.93 0.52 -34.17
N GLU A 58 -12.94 0.67 -35.49
CA GLU A 58 -13.99 0.12 -36.38
C GLU A 58 -13.98 -1.40 -36.36
N PHE A 59 -12.80 -2.02 -36.39
CA PHE A 59 -12.66 -3.46 -36.26
C PHE A 59 -13.14 -3.95 -34.90
N ALA A 60 -12.72 -3.29 -33.84
CA ALA A 60 -13.14 -3.63 -32.47
C ALA A 60 -14.67 -3.48 -32.32
N LYS A 61 -15.29 -2.43 -32.83
CA LYS A 61 -16.77 -2.27 -32.86
C LYS A 61 -17.50 -3.39 -33.54
N THR A 62 -16.93 -3.92 -34.59
CA THR A 62 -17.56 -5.01 -35.39
C THR A 62 -17.51 -6.35 -34.67
N TYR A 63 -16.39 -6.64 -34.01
CA TYR A 63 -16.10 -7.98 -33.49
C TYR A 63 -16.18 -8.11 -31.96
N VAL A 64 -16.16 -6.99 -31.24
CA VAL A 64 -16.40 -7.02 -29.77
C VAL A 64 -17.91 -7.10 -29.54
N PRO A 65 -18.43 -8.12 -28.86
CA PRO A 65 -19.85 -8.22 -28.59
C PRO A 65 -20.29 -7.05 -27.69
N THR A 66 -21.23 -6.26 -28.19
CA THR A 66 -21.90 -5.21 -27.42
C THR A 66 -23.35 -5.62 -27.20
N GLY A 67 -23.94 -5.23 -26.06
CA GLY A 67 -25.36 -5.46 -25.81
C GLY A 67 -25.72 -6.87 -25.34
N LEU A 68 -24.82 -7.58 -24.68
CA LEU A 68 -25.08 -8.90 -24.09
C LEU A 68 -25.85 -8.88 -22.76
N GLY A 69 -26.29 -7.70 -22.30
CA GLY A 69 -26.82 -7.55 -20.93
C GLY A 69 -25.69 -7.55 -19.91
N GLN A 70 -25.62 -8.56 -19.07
CA GLN A 70 -24.50 -8.76 -18.14
C GLN A 70 -23.65 -9.96 -18.62
N PRO A 71 -22.31 -9.89 -18.64
CA PRO A 71 -21.45 -8.72 -18.38
C PRO A 71 -21.37 -7.75 -19.57
N VAL A 72 -21.13 -6.48 -19.27
CA VAL A 72 -20.84 -5.51 -20.33
C VAL A 72 -19.42 -5.71 -20.85
N THR A 73 -19.30 -5.92 -22.15
CA THR A 73 -17.98 -6.13 -22.77
C THR A 73 -17.33 -4.81 -23.15
N ILE A 74 -16.08 -4.64 -22.77
CA ILE A 74 -15.24 -3.49 -23.16
C ILE A 74 -13.97 -3.97 -23.86
N HIS A 75 -13.44 -3.11 -24.72
CA HIS A 75 -12.15 -3.36 -25.37
C HIS A 75 -11.29 -2.10 -25.31
N PRO A 76 -9.96 -2.21 -25.06
CA PRO A 76 -9.07 -1.06 -24.92
C PRO A 76 -9.00 -0.15 -26.16
N ALA A 77 -9.31 -0.68 -27.36
CA ALA A 77 -9.39 0.12 -28.59
C ALA A 77 -10.69 0.96 -28.70
N LEU A 78 -11.67 0.73 -27.83
CA LEU A 78 -12.94 1.47 -27.78
C LEU A 78 -12.88 2.49 -26.64
N GLU A 79 -12.03 3.50 -26.76
CA GLU A 79 -11.87 4.55 -25.76
C GLU A 79 -13.18 5.33 -25.54
N ASN A 80 -13.42 5.72 -24.29
CA ASN A 80 -14.46 6.66 -23.85
C ASN A 80 -15.93 6.18 -23.90
N THR A 81 -16.18 4.89 -23.88
CA THR A 81 -17.55 4.43 -23.68
C THR A 81 -17.88 4.46 -22.19
N ALA A 82 -18.86 5.27 -21.77
CA ALA A 82 -19.38 5.20 -20.42
C ALA A 82 -19.94 3.79 -20.17
N VAL A 83 -19.41 3.10 -19.17
CA VAL A 83 -19.76 1.71 -18.91
C VAL A 83 -20.64 1.65 -17.67
N ASN A 84 -21.92 1.34 -17.86
CA ASN A 84 -22.87 1.07 -16.79
C ASN A 84 -23.16 -0.43 -16.75
N GLY A 85 -22.70 -1.09 -15.71
CA GLY A 85 -22.95 -2.52 -15.49
C GLY A 85 -22.35 -2.98 -14.17
N ASP A 86 -22.98 -3.98 -13.57
CA ASP A 86 -22.49 -4.59 -12.33
C ASP A 86 -21.20 -5.40 -12.57
N ILE A 87 -21.09 -5.98 -13.75
CA ILE A 87 -19.92 -6.76 -14.18
C ILE A 87 -19.46 -6.29 -15.56
N ILE A 88 -18.17 -6.02 -15.67
CA ILE A 88 -17.52 -5.65 -16.92
C ILE A 88 -16.56 -6.77 -17.35
N MET A 89 -16.67 -7.21 -18.59
CA MET A 89 -15.70 -8.11 -19.20
C MET A 89 -14.69 -7.33 -20.03
N ALA A 90 -13.43 -7.40 -19.68
CA ALA A 90 -12.35 -6.78 -20.44
C ALA A 90 -11.82 -7.74 -21.50
N ALA A 91 -12.26 -7.54 -22.76
CA ALA A 91 -11.84 -8.38 -23.86
C ALA A 91 -10.36 -8.21 -24.19
N ASN A 92 -9.65 -9.32 -24.39
CA ASN A 92 -8.27 -9.42 -24.88
C ASN A 92 -7.20 -8.58 -24.15
N TRP A 93 -7.45 -8.20 -22.91
CA TRP A 93 -6.59 -7.32 -22.13
C TRP A 93 -5.25 -7.98 -21.72
N HIS A 94 -5.17 -9.32 -21.69
CA HIS A 94 -3.94 -10.04 -21.33
C HIS A 94 -2.76 -9.71 -22.26
N THR A 95 -3.01 -9.35 -23.51
CA THR A 95 -1.97 -8.86 -24.42
C THR A 95 -1.40 -7.51 -24.01
N ALA A 96 -2.11 -6.75 -23.17
CA ALA A 96 -1.62 -5.49 -22.62
C ALA A 96 -0.45 -5.65 -21.66
N PHE A 97 -0.27 -6.80 -21.03
CA PHE A 97 0.88 -7.06 -20.16
C PHE A 97 2.23 -6.91 -20.87
N THR A 98 2.26 -7.09 -22.18
CA THR A 98 3.48 -6.86 -22.98
C THR A 98 3.82 -5.36 -23.11
N ASN A 99 2.88 -4.46 -22.76
CA ASN A 99 3.09 -3.02 -22.75
C ASN A 99 2.54 -2.40 -21.44
N PRO A 100 3.29 -2.48 -20.35
CA PRO A 100 2.86 -2.03 -19.02
C PRO A 100 2.35 -0.60 -18.95
N ARG A 101 2.97 0.33 -19.70
CA ARG A 101 2.54 1.74 -19.72
C ARG A 101 1.16 1.90 -20.33
N LYS A 102 0.90 1.27 -21.50
CA LYS A 102 -0.42 1.31 -22.15
C LYS A 102 -1.48 0.63 -21.28
N TYR A 103 -1.11 -0.49 -20.65
CA TYR A 103 -2.00 -1.20 -19.74
C TYR A 103 -2.44 -0.31 -18.57
N VAL A 104 -1.51 0.36 -17.87
CA VAL A 104 -1.83 1.23 -16.74
C VAL A 104 -2.63 2.46 -17.19
N THR A 105 -2.31 3.05 -18.35
CA THR A 105 -3.10 4.16 -18.91
C THR A 105 -4.54 3.76 -19.16
N TRP A 106 -4.75 2.62 -19.83
CA TRP A 106 -6.08 2.08 -20.07
C TRP A 106 -6.83 1.73 -18.78
N LEU A 107 -6.15 1.08 -17.83
CA LEU A 107 -6.71 0.72 -16.52
C LEU A 107 -7.24 1.93 -15.77
N LYS A 108 -6.48 3.02 -15.76
CA LYS A 108 -6.87 4.29 -15.13
C LYS A 108 -8.10 4.90 -15.81
N ALA A 109 -8.11 4.94 -17.14
CA ALA A 109 -9.27 5.43 -17.89
C ALA A 109 -10.53 4.59 -17.57
N LEU A 110 -10.40 3.26 -17.57
CA LEU A 110 -11.48 2.35 -17.21
C LEU A 110 -11.99 2.60 -15.78
N LYS A 111 -11.08 2.71 -14.82
CA LYS A 111 -11.43 2.93 -13.41
C LYS A 111 -12.17 4.25 -13.21
N ASN A 112 -11.78 5.30 -13.92
CA ASN A 112 -12.41 6.62 -13.83
C ASN A 112 -13.82 6.66 -14.45
N THR A 113 -14.12 5.76 -15.40
CA THR A 113 -15.39 5.72 -16.13
C THR A 113 -16.37 4.68 -15.61
N THR A 114 -15.94 3.81 -14.68
CA THR A 114 -16.78 2.73 -14.14
C THR A 114 -17.23 3.05 -12.72
N PRO A 115 -18.45 2.63 -12.32
CA PRO A 115 -18.90 2.74 -10.93
C PRO A 115 -17.94 2.04 -9.96
N PRO A 116 -17.78 2.55 -8.72
CA PRO A 116 -16.83 1.99 -7.75
C PRO A 116 -17.04 0.52 -7.42
N ASP A 117 -18.27 0.05 -7.49
CA ASP A 117 -18.66 -1.31 -7.10
C ASP A 117 -18.72 -2.31 -8.26
N THR A 118 -18.49 -1.86 -9.50
CA THR A 118 -18.46 -2.73 -10.68
C THR A 118 -17.35 -3.79 -10.54
N LEU A 119 -17.68 -5.07 -10.72
CA LEU A 119 -16.70 -6.16 -10.78
C LEU A 119 -16.10 -6.26 -12.17
N TRP A 120 -14.83 -6.58 -12.25
CA TRP A 120 -14.11 -6.72 -13.51
C TRP A 120 -13.74 -8.17 -13.76
N TYR A 121 -14.17 -8.67 -14.91
CA TYR A 121 -13.88 -10.02 -15.40
C TYR A 121 -12.79 -9.95 -16.47
N ALA A 122 -11.80 -10.81 -16.35
CA ALA A 122 -10.66 -10.92 -17.24
C ALA A 122 -10.64 -12.32 -17.90
N PRO A 123 -11.29 -12.52 -19.07
CA PRO A 123 -11.37 -13.84 -19.70
C PRO A 123 -10.01 -14.29 -20.21
N ALA A 124 -9.72 -15.58 -20.05
CA ALA A 124 -8.51 -16.28 -20.50
C ALA A 124 -7.18 -15.69 -20.02
N ALA A 125 -7.18 -14.99 -18.91
CA ALA A 125 -6.11 -14.09 -18.51
C ALA A 125 -5.32 -14.56 -17.31
N ALA A 126 -5.98 -15.20 -16.37
CA ALA A 126 -5.35 -15.56 -15.14
C ALA A 126 -4.45 -16.80 -15.31
N LEU A 127 -3.22 -16.65 -14.86
CA LEU A 127 -2.26 -17.72 -14.63
C LEU A 127 -1.81 -17.63 -13.16
N PRO A 128 -1.30 -18.71 -12.56
CA PRO A 128 -0.73 -18.65 -11.23
C PRO A 128 0.31 -17.54 -11.08
N SER A 129 1.12 -17.31 -12.12
CA SER A 129 2.16 -16.28 -12.17
C SER A 129 1.63 -14.86 -12.32
N SER A 130 0.35 -14.63 -12.66
CA SER A 130 -0.19 -13.29 -12.99
C SER A 130 -1.41 -12.87 -12.19
N VAL A 131 -2.13 -13.80 -11.55
CA VAL A 131 -3.39 -13.49 -10.86
C VAL A 131 -3.22 -12.43 -9.75
N HIS A 132 -2.07 -12.38 -9.08
CA HIS A 132 -1.76 -11.39 -8.05
C HIS A 132 -1.75 -9.95 -8.60
N ILE A 133 -1.09 -9.71 -9.74
CA ILE A 133 -1.02 -8.35 -10.33
C ILE A 133 -2.35 -7.95 -10.99
N LEU A 134 -3.12 -8.92 -11.45
CA LEU A 134 -4.47 -8.71 -11.96
C LEU A 134 -5.41 -8.22 -10.88
N CYS A 135 -5.42 -8.91 -9.74
CA CYS A 135 -6.20 -8.51 -8.59
C CYS A 135 -5.74 -7.16 -8.07
N TYR A 136 -4.43 -6.91 -8.01
CA TYR A 136 -3.87 -5.61 -7.62
C TYR A 136 -4.31 -4.48 -8.56
N SER A 137 -4.53 -4.80 -9.84
CA SER A 137 -5.09 -3.88 -10.84
C SER A 137 -6.62 -3.69 -10.73
N GLY A 138 -7.31 -4.46 -9.89
CA GLY A 138 -8.75 -4.33 -9.64
C GLY A 138 -9.64 -5.41 -10.26
N PHE A 139 -9.08 -6.38 -10.99
CA PHE A 139 -9.84 -7.53 -11.50
C PHE A 139 -10.23 -8.47 -10.37
N SER A 140 -11.42 -9.05 -10.47
CA SER A 140 -11.99 -9.89 -9.41
C SER A 140 -12.57 -11.20 -9.91
N ILE A 141 -12.79 -11.35 -11.22
CA ILE A 141 -13.38 -12.53 -11.83
C ILE A 141 -12.46 -13.02 -12.96
N PHE A 142 -12.22 -14.32 -12.96
CA PHE A 142 -11.33 -15.02 -13.89
C PHE A 142 -11.94 -16.34 -14.33
N ASP A 143 -11.37 -16.97 -15.36
CA ASP A 143 -11.71 -18.31 -15.81
C ASP A 143 -10.46 -19.19 -15.97
N TYR A 144 -10.69 -20.49 -16.18
CA TYR A 144 -9.62 -21.45 -16.38
C TYR A 144 -9.05 -21.49 -17.81
N THR A 145 -9.65 -20.79 -18.76
CA THR A 145 -9.27 -20.86 -20.18
C THR A 145 -7.76 -20.60 -20.39
N GLY A 146 -7.18 -19.67 -19.63
CA GLY A 146 -5.76 -19.36 -19.71
C GLY A 146 -4.87 -20.56 -19.36
N VAL A 147 -5.13 -21.23 -18.25
CA VAL A 147 -4.37 -22.41 -17.80
C VAL A 147 -4.70 -23.65 -18.62
N ASP A 148 -5.92 -23.79 -19.10
CA ASP A 148 -6.32 -24.89 -20.00
C ASP A 148 -5.58 -24.82 -21.34
N LEU A 149 -5.47 -23.62 -21.93
CA LEU A 149 -4.66 -23.39 -23.12
C LEU A 149 -3.18 -23.68 -22.89
N LYS A 150 -2.64 -23.35 -21.72
CA LYS A 150 -1.28 -23.71 -21.34
C LYS A 150 -1.10 -25.22 -21.23
N SER A 151 -2.07 -25.92 -20.62
CA SER A 151 -2.06 -27.38 -20.53
C SER A 151 -2.07 -28.03 -21.91
N ALA A 152 -2.91 -27.54 -22.85
CA ALA A 152 -2.94 -28.00 -24.22
C ALA A 152 -1.63 -27.75 -24.99
N GLN A 153 -0.85 -26.75 -24.58
CA GLN A 153 0.50 -26.45 -25.08
C GLN A 153 1.61 -27.24 -24.37
N ASN A 154 1.27 -28.17 -23.50
CA ASN A 154 2.21 -28.93 -22.68
C ASN A 154 3.06 -28.06 -21.76
N ILE A 155 2.45 -27.01 -21.17
CA ILE A 155 3.10 -26.05 -20.27
C ILE A 155 2.60 -26.22 -18.85
N PHE A 156 3.53 -26.37 -17.94
CA PHE A 156 3.35 -26.48 -16.49
C PHE A 156 3.36 -25.08 -15.86
N CYS A 157 2.27 -24.69 -15.22
CA CYS A 157 2.09 -23.35 -14.66
C CYS A 157 2.34 -23.33 -13.15
N THR A 158 3.17 -22.38 -12.69
CA THR A 158 3.43 -22.12 -11.28
C THR A 158 3.36 -20.61 -10.98
N PRO A 159 3.35 -20.21 -9.70
CA PRO A 159 3.49 -18.80 -9.35
C PRO A 159 4.79 -18.15 -9.83
N GLU A 160 5.85 -18.95 -10.02
CA GLU A 160 7.17 -18.51 -10.47
C GLU A 160 7.26 -18.35 -11.99
N GLY A 161 6.31 -18.94 -12.74
CA GLY A 161 6.28 -18.87 -14.20
C GLY A 161 5.75 -20.13 -14.88
N GLU A 162 5.87 -20.15 -16.18
CA GLU A 162 5.42 -21.21 -17.07
C GLU A 162 6.64 -22.01 -17.59
N PHE A 163 6.61 -23.33 -17.42
CA PHE A 163 7.69 -24.25 -17.75
C PHE A 163 7.20 -25.35 -18.69
N LEU A 164 8.11 -26.03 -19.37
CA LEU A 164 7.76 -27.26 -20.09
C LEU A 164 7.27 -28.35 -19.14
N ALA A 165 6.41 -29.24 -19.58
CA ALA A 165 5.78 -30.27 -18.75
C ALA A 165 6.77 -31.26 -18.10
N GLU A 166 8.02 -31.33 -18.59
CA GLU A 166 9.09 -32.09 -17.94
C GLU A 166 9.33 -31.63 -16.49
N ALA A 167 8.98 -30.37 -16.17
CA ALA A 167 9.05 -29.85 -14.80
C ALA A 167 8.17 -30.64 -13.81
N GLN A 168 7.04 -31.19 -14.27
CA GLN A 168 6.18 -32.05 -13.48
C GLN A 168 6.93 -33.32 -13.00
N LYS A 169 7.74 -33.91 -13.90
CA LYS A 169 8.57 -35.09 -13.58
C LYS A 169 9.71 -34.77 -12.61
N GLY A 170 10.08 -33.50 -12.48
CA GLY A 170 11.10 -33.00 -11.55
C GLY A 170 10.66 -32.91 -10.09
N GLY A 171 9.40 -33.26 -9.77
CA GLY A 171 8.88 -33.23 -8.39
C GLY A 171 8.78 -31.83 -7.78
N ILE A 172 8.62 -30.80 -8.59
CA ILE A 172 8.50 -29.38 -8.14
C ILE A 172 7.23 -29.18 -7.31
N CYS A 173 6.15 -29.92 -7.62
CA CYS A 173 4.87 -29.80 -6.96
C CYS A 173 4.36 -31.19 -6.53
N GLY A 174 3.74 -31.26 -5.35
CA GLY A 174 3.14 -32.49 -4.80
C GLY A 174 1.62 -32.49 -4.81
N CYS A 175 0.94 -31.68 -5.65
CA CYS A 175 -0.51 -31.68 -5.74
C CYS A 175 -1.04 -32.97 -6.40
N GLU A 176 -2.35 -33.20 -6.30
CA GLU A 176 -3.04 -34.35 -6.86
C GLU A 176 -2.77 -34.49 -8.37
N GLY A 177 -2.88 -33.40 -9.15
CA GLY A 177 -2.56 -33.42 -10.57
C GLY A 177 -1.12 -33.85 -10.86
N CYS A 178 -0.15 -33.52 -10.00
CA CYS A 178 1.23 -33.97 -10.18
C CYS A 178 1.43 -35.44 -9.81
N GLN A 179 0.72 -35.94 -8.80
CA GLN A 179 0.75 -37.34 -8.42
C GLN A 179 0.18 -38.23 -9.53
N ASP A 180 -0.89 -37.80 -10.17
CA ASP A 180 -1.57 -38.53 -11.23
C ASP A 180 -1.00 -38.23 -12.62
N SER A 181 0.02 -37.36 -12.73
CA SER A 181 0.56 -36.90 -13.99
C SER A 181 -0.48 -36.19 -14.90
N ASP A 182 -1.49 -35.57 -14.27
CA ASP A 182 -2.52 -34.75 -14.93
C ASP A 182 -2.11 -33.28 -14.92
N LEU A 183 -1.60 -32.79 -16.06
CA LEU A 183 -1.15 -31.42 -16.24
C LEU A 183 -2.30 -30.42 -16.17
N LEU A 184 -3.48 -30.78 -16.71
CA LEU A 184 -4.64 -29.90 -16.68
C LEU A 184 -5.12 -29.70 -15.24
N LEU A 185 -5.24 -30.77 -14.48
CA LEU A 185 -5.62 -30.70 -13.07
C LEU A 185 -4.60 -29.90 -12.27
N HIS A 186 -3.28 -30.14 -12.46
CA HIS A 186 -2.25 -29.36 -11.81
C HIS A 186 -2.41 -27.86 -12.06
N ASN A 187 -2.52 -27.45 -13.32
CA ASN A 187 -2.57 -26.04 -13.70
C ASN A 187 -3.81 -25.32 -13.14
N ARG A 188 -4.96 -26.00 -13.10
CA ARG A 188 -6.19 -25.50 -12.47
C ARG A 188 -6.02 -25.37 -10.95
N LEU A 189 -5.51 -26.39 -10.27
CA LEU A 189 -5.25 -26.36 -8.83
C LEU A 189 -4.24 -25.27 -8.44
N ALA A 190 -3.20 -25.07 -9.24
CA ALA A 190 -2.22 -24.03 -9.01
C ALA A 190 -2.84 -22.62 -9.10
N LEU A 191 -3.73 -22.39 -10.08
CA LEU A 191 -4.46 -21.12 -10.21
C LEU A 191 -5.43 -20.91 -9.05
N ASP A 192 -6.18 -21.92 -8.65
CA ASP A 192 -7.10 -21.86 -7.50
C ASP A 192 -6.37 -21.52 -6.21
N HIS A 193 -5.21 -22.16 -5.99
CA HIS A 193 -4.37 -21.91 -4.82
C HIS A 193 -3.91 -20.45 -4.78
N GLU A 194 -3.37 -19.91 -5.88
CA GLU A 194 -2.91 -18.52 -5.91
C GLU A 194 -4.06 -17.52 -5.80
N ALA A 195 -5.22 -17.78 -6.43
CA ALA A 195 -6.41 -16.95 -6.26
C ALA A 195 -6.90 -16.97 -4.80
N GLY A 196 -6.84 -18.13 -4.15
CA GLY A 196 -7.12 -18.29 -2.72
C GLY A 196 -6.16 -17.49 -1.83
N LEU A 197 -4.87 -17.55 -2.16
CA LEU A 197 -3.84 -16.79 -1.46
C LEU A 197 -4.04 -15.28 -1.62
N VAL A 198 -4.34 -14.81 -2.83
CA VAL A 198 -4.68 -13.41 -3.09
C VAL A 198 -5.87 -12.96 -2.25
N ARG A 199 -6.97 -13.75 -2.21
CA ARG A 199 -8.12 -13.45 -1.34
C ARG A 199 -7.73 -13.30 0.12
N TYR A 200 -6.89 -14.22 0.61
CA TYR A 200 -6.39 -14.16 1.98
C TYR A 200 -5.60 -12.87 2.25
N PHE A 201 -4.68 -12.50 1.36
CA PHE A 201 -3.89 -11.28 1.52
C PHE A 201 -4.72 -10.00 1.41
N ILE A 202 -5.75 -9.94 0.56
CA ILE A 202 -6.72 -8.84 0.54
C ILE A 202 -7.46 -8.77 1.89
N GLY A 203 -7.91 -9.92 2.42
CA GLY A 203 -8.57 -9.99 3.73
C GLY A 203 -7.70 -9.49 4.88
N GLN A 204 -6.38 -9.66 4.78
CA GLN A 204 -5.39 -9.17 5.75
C GLN A 204 -4.89 -7.74 5.46
N GLU A 205 -5.39 -7.10 4.39
CA GLU A 205 -4.91 -5.77 3.93
C GLU A 205 -3.39 -5.76 3.61
N LYS A 206 -2.89 -6.87 3.04
CA LYS A 206 -1.47 -7.12 2.76
C LYS A 206 -1.20 -7.55 1.31
N LEU A 207 -2.12 -7.25 0.39
CA LEU A 207 -1.95 -7.65 -1.01
C LEU A 207 -0.66 -7.06 -1.60
N ARG A 208 -0.30 -5.84 -1.23
CA ARG A 208 0.92 -5.19 -1.72
C ARG A 208 2.18 -6.00 -1.40
N GLU A 209 2.27 -6.61 -0.22
CA GLU A 209 3.39 -7.46 0.17
C GLU A 209 3.49 -8.71 -0.72
N LEU A 210 2.36 -9.35 -1.04
CA LEU A 210 2.32 -10.46 -1.97
C LEU A 210 2.76 -10.02 -3.38
N VAL A 211 2.24 -8.90 -3.87
CA VAL A 211 2.56 -8.36 -5.20
C VAL A 211 4.05 -8.01 -5.31
N GLU A 212 4.64 -7.32 -4.34
CA GLU A 212 6.07 -7.04 -4.32
C GLU A 212 6.93 -8.30 -4.37
N SER A 213 6.51 -9.36 -3.70
CA SER A 213 7.18 -10.67 -3.73
C SER A 213 7.04 -11.35 -5.11
N ARG A 214 5.81 -11.50 -5.59
CA ARG A 214 5.51 -12.24 -6.84
C ARG A 214 6.02 -11.54 -8.10
N CYS A 215 5.95 -10.21 -8.15
CA CYS A 215 6.40 -9.44 -9.32
C CYS A 215 7.88 -9.62 -9.64
N ARG A 216 8.72 -10.04 -8.68
CA ARG A 216 10.17 -10.26 -8.90
C ARG A 216 10.48 -11.24 -10.02
N MET A 217 9.57 -12.15 -10.32
CA MET A 217 9.76 -13.17 -11.37
C MET A 217 9.40 -12.65 -12.77
N ASN A 218 8.78 -11.46 -12.90
CA ASN A 218 8.33 -10.94 -14.18
C ASN A 218 8.56 -9.43 -14.31
N ALA A 219 9.40 -9.03 -15.26
CA ALA A 219 9.76 -7.63 -15.50
C ALA A 219 8.56 -6.73 -15.83
N ASN A 220 7.57 -7.25 -16.60
CA ASN A 220 6.37 -6.49 -16.96
C ASN A 220 5.48 -6.26 -15.72
N HIS A 221 5.39 -7.22 -14.79
CA HIS A 221 4.63 -7.06 -13.55
C HIS A 221 5.28 -5.99 -12.65
N VAL A 222 6.60 -5.99 -12.52
CA VAL A 222 7.33 -4.91 -11.83
C VAL A 222 7.06 -3.57 -12.51
N ALA A 223 7.09 -3.51 -13.83
CA ALA A 223 6.83 -2.28 -14.57
C ALA A 223 5.39 -1.78 -14.39
N ILE A 224 4.38 -2.66 -14.38
CA ILE A 224 2.98 -2.31 -14.07
C ILE A 224 2.90 -1.70 -12.66
N MET A 225 3.48 -2.35 -11.66
CA MET A 225 3.48 -1.86 -10.28
C MET A 225 4.15 -0.48 -10.18
N ARG A 226 5.32 -0.30 -10.81
CA ARG A 226 6.03 0.99 -10.81
C ARG A 226 5.25 2.09 -11.55
N HIS A 227 4.55 1.77 -12.64
CA HIS A 227 3.71 2.74 -13.34
C HIS A 227 2.47 3.16 -12.51
N LEU A 228 1.88 2.24 -11.75
CA LEU A 228 0.83 2.58 -10.79
C LEU A 228 1.36 3.48 -9.66
N ASP A 229 2.51 3.13 -9.07
CA ASP A 229 3.15 3.90 -8.00
C ASP A 229 3.57 5.31 -8.45
N ALA A 230 3.98 5.46 -9.72
CA ALA A 230 4.40 6.75 -10.27
C ALA A 230 3.27 7.80 -10.23
N ASP A 231 2.01 7.36 -10.34
CA ASP A 231 0.86 8.25 -10.25
C ASP A 231 0.23 8.21 -8.86
N TYR A 232 0.95 8.73 -7.90
CA TYR A 232 0.51 8.81 -6.51
C TYR A 232 -0.84 9.51 -6.34
N ALA A 233 -1.05 10.63 -7.03
CA ALA A 233 -2.27 11.43 -6.89
C ALA A 233 -3.52 10.64 -7.33
N TRP A 234 -3.38 9.75 -8.32
CA TRP A 234 -4.45 8.88 -8.75
C TRP A 234 -4.65 7.68 -7.81
N LEU A 235 -3.55 7.09 -7.30
CA LEU A 235 -3.61 5.87 -6.49
C LEU A 235 -3.99 6.15 -5.02
N GLU A 236 -3.65 7.33 -4.50
CA GLU A 236 -3.85 7.72 -3.10
C GLU A 236 -5.31 7.59 -2.64
N PRO A 237 -6.34 8.10 -3.37
CA PRO A 237 -7.74 7.98 -2.96
C PRO A 237 -8.27 6.53 -2.90
N HIS A 238 -7.59 5.60 -3.59
CA HIS A 238 -7.95 4.18 -3.59
C HIS A 238 -7.26 3.39 -2.47
N THR A 239 -6.34 4.01 -1.73
CA THR A 239 -5.57 3.33 -0.69
C THR A 239 -6.06 3.73 0.70
N ALA A 240 -6.33 2.77 1.56
CA ALA A 240 -6.77 3.01 2.93
C ALA A 240 -5.80 3.96 3.67
N VAL A 241 -6.35 4.86 4.50
CA VAL A 241 -5.56 5.84 5.27
C VAL A 241 -4.76 5.17 6.37
N ALA A 242 -5.30 4.09 6.93
CA ALA A 242 -4.65 3.30 7.96
C ALA A 242 -5.05 1.83 7.81
N ARG A 243 -4.19 0.94 8.29
CA ARG A 243 -4.39 -0.51 8.32
C ARG A 243 -4.10 -1.05 9.71
N SER A 244 -4.69 -2.17 10.05
CA SER A 244 -4.46 -2.84 11.34
C SER A 244 -3.16 -3.63 11.39
N GLY A 245 -2.63 -4.03 10.23
CA GLY A 245 -1.45 -4.86 10.10
C GLY A 245 -0.15 -4.08 9.97
N VAL A 246 0.97 -4.76 10.23
CA VAL A 246 2.31 -4.23 10.00
C VAL A 246 2.61 -4.22 8.50
N MET A 247 2.94 -3.06 7.95
CA MET A 247 3.40 -2.88 6.58
C MET A 247 4.85 -3.37 6.46
N ARG A 248 5.12 -4.30 5.57
CA ARG A 248 6.49 -4.75 5.26
C ARG A 248 7.08 -3.91 4.14
N ALA A 249 8.21 -3.24 4.42
CA ALA A 249 8.92 -2.39 3.48
C ALA A 249 10.31 -2.98 3.21
N ASN A 250 10.33 -4.09 2.47
CA ASN A 250 11.53 -4.93 2.29
C ASN A 250 12.17 -4.79 0.89
N SER A 251 11.69 -3.88 0.07
CA SER A 251 12.21 -3.65 -1.27
C SER A 251 12.28 -2.15 -1.59
N SER A 252 13.06 -1.77 -2.61
CA SER A 252 13.14 -0.39 -3.07
C SER A 252 11.78 0.15 -3.55
N GLU A 253 10.92 -0.70 -4.12
CA GLU A 253 9.57 -0.31 -4.50
C GLU A 253 8.70 0.04 -3.29
N SER A 254 9.03 -0.48 -2.11
CA SER A 254 8.28 -0.15 -0.89
C SER A 254 8.37 1.33 -0.52
N MET A 255 9.43 2.05 -0.93
CA MET A 255 9.53 3.51 -0.76
C MET A 255 8.50 4.28 -1.58
N GLN A 256 7.98 3.68 -2.66
CA GLN A 256 6.97 4.29 -3.52
C GLN A 256 5.53 3.95 -3.10
N ARG A 257 5.36 3.16 -2.05
CA ARG A 257 4.03 2.82 -1.51
C ARG A 257 3.27 4.10 -1.12
N VAL A 258 1.97 4.07 -1.37
CA VAL A 258 1.11 5.22 -1.04
C VAL A 258 1.20 5.59 0.44
N GLU A 259 1.27 4.63 1.33
CA GLU A 259 1.36 4.85 2.78
C GLU A 259 2.63 5.63 3.16
N VAL A 260 3.76 5.29 2.52
CA VAL A 260 5.05 5.95 2.75
C VAL A 260 5.03 7.38 2.19
N ARG A 261 4.59 7.54 0.94
CA ARG A 261 4.51 8.84 0.28
C ARG A 261 3.50 9.77 0.96
N ARG A 262 2.34 9.24 1.36
CA ARG A 262 1.32 9.99 2.12
C ARG A 262 1.87 10.48 3.45
N PHE A 263 2.65 9.65 4.14
CA PHE A 263 3.29 10.06 5.39
C PHE A 263 4.22 11.26 5.17
N ALA A 264 5.13 11.15 4.20
CA ALA A 264 6.07 12.22 3.86
C ALA A 264 5.34 13.49 3.39
N GLU A 265 4.33 13.37 2.53
CA GLU A 265 3.56 14.52 2.05
C GLU A 265 2.84 15.24 3.19
N ARG A 266 2.14 14.51 4.05
CA ARG A 266 1.44 15.12 5.20
C ARG A 266 2.40 15.72 6.21
N LEU A 267 3.56 15.09 6.44
CA LEU A 267 4.64 15.65 7.25
C LEU A 267 5.10 17.02 6.71
N LEU A 268 5.22 17.15 5.40
CA LEU A 268 5.76 18.37 4.76
C LEU A 268 4.69 19.46 4.56
N THR A 269 3.41 19.08 4.42
CA THR A 269 2.35 20.05 4.03
C THR A 269 1.36 20.36 5.14
N ARG A 270 1.16 19.45 6.08
CA ARG A 270 0.11 19.56 7.11
C ARG A 270 0.66 19.67 8.52
N TYR A 271 1.68 18.88 8.85
CA TYR A 271 2.21 18.79 10.20
C TYR A 271 2.72 20.14 10.71
N ARG A 272 2.42 20.42 11.99
CA ARG A 272 2.90 21.60 12.71
C ARG A 272 3.74 21.13 13.89
N PRO A 273 5.05 21.40 13.91
CA PRO A 273 5.93 21.03 15.00
C PRO A 273 5.61 21.85 16.28
N PRO A 274 6.01 21.33 17.45
CA PRO A 274 5.98 22.13 18.67
C PRO A 274 6.89 23.35 18.55
N ASN A 275 6.61 24.39 19.33
CA ASN A 275 7.47 25.58 19.37
C ASN A 275 8.78 25.23 20.13
N ALA A 276 9.80 24.85 19.38
CA ALA A 276 11.12 24.47 19.86
C ALA A 276 12.21 25.22 19.11
N THR A 277 13.21 25.73 19.83
CA THR A 277 14.39 26.40 19.26
C THR A 277 15.43 25.41 18.74
N VAL A 278 15.45 24.20 19.32
CA VAL A 278 16.42 23.16 19.00
C VAL A 278 15.70 21.90 18.49
N ALA A 279 16.19 21.33 17.40
CA ALA A 279 15.84 19.99 16.93
C ALA A 279 16.99 19.01 17.18
N VAL A 280 16.66 17.78 17.58
CA VAL A 280 17.62 16.68 17.71
C VAL A 280 17.25 15.57 16.73
N LEU A 281 18.16 15.25 15.82
CA LEU A 281 18.04 14.11 14.92
C LEU A 281 18.51 12.84 15.64
N LEU A 282 17.66 11.83 15.68
CA LEU A 282 17.89 10.56 16.38
C LEU A 282 17.84 9.38 15.39
N PRO A 283 18.59 8.30 15.60
CA PRO A 283 18.47 7.09 14.82
C PRO A 283 17.15 6.37 15.15
N CYS A 284 16.64 5.61 14.21
CA CYS A 284 15.49 4.72 14.41
C CYS A 284 15.84 3.53 15.31
N SER A 285 14.83 2.74 15.66
CA SER A 285 15.00 1.45 16.33
C SER A 285 14.06 0.40 15.75
N ALA A 286 14.39 -0.88 15.93
CA ALA A 286 13.52 -1.97 15.50
C ALA A 286 12.19 -1.98 16.26
N LYS A 287 12.19 -1.64 17.54
CA LYS A 287 10.98 -1.59 18.36
C LYS A 287 10.20 -0.31 18.12
N LYS A 288 8.90 -0.45 17.87
CA LYS A 288 7.93 0.64 17.64
C LYS A 288 6.74 0.50 18.60
N PRO A 289 6.15 1.61 19.06
CA PRO A 289 6.65 2.97 18.90
C PRO A 289 8.03 3.15 19.51
N TYR A 290 8.81 4.08 18.97
CA TYR A 290 10.24 4.24 19.33
C TYR A 290 10.46 4.49 20.82
N SER A 291 9.60 5.27 21.47
CA SER A 291 9.65 5.56 22.91
C SER A 291 9.67 4.33 23.82
N LEU A 292 9.19 3.17 23.31
CA LEU A 292 9.24 1.91 24.05
C LEU A 292 10.58 1.17 23.90
N SER A 293 11.46 1.61 23.01
CA SER A 293 12.80 1.00 22.87
C SER A 293 13.75 1.46 23.99
N GLN A 294 14.71 0.63 24.33
CA GLN A 294 15.71 0.96 25.34
C GLN A 294 16.57 2.16 24.93
N SER A 295 16.98 2.22 23.66
CA SER A 295 17.77 3.33 23.11
C SER A 295 17.03 4.66 23.22
N HIS A 296 15.77 4.71 22.75
CA HIS A 296 15.01 5.96 22.81
C HIS A 296 14.65 6.40 24.23
N ARG A 297 14.47 5.48 25.17
CA ARG A 297 14.31 5.87 26.59
C ARG A 297 15.55 6.59 27.12
N ARG A 298 16.75 6.15 26.72
CA ARG A 298 18.00 6.83 27.08
C ARG A 298 18.12 8.19 26.41
N PHE A 299 17.74 8.30 25.11
CA PHE A 299 17.70 9.58 24.41
C PHE A 299 16.75 10.56 25.08
N GLN A 300 15.53 10.12 25.42
CA GLN A 300 14.55 10.95 26.11
C GLN A 300 15.04 11.42 27.48
N GLN A 301 15.75 10.57 28.23
CA GLN A 301 16.38 10.97 29.50
C GLN A 301 17.46 12.04 29.30
N ALA A 302 18.33 11.89 28.29
CA ALA A 302 19.38 12.85 27.97
C ALA A 302 18.81 14.18 27.46
N ILE A 303 17.76 14.15 26.64
CA ILE A 303 17.12 15.34 26.07
C ILE A 303 16.23 16.02 27.13
N ALA A 304 15.56 15.26 27.97
CA ALA A 304 14.68 15.73 29.05
C ALA A 304 13.61 16.74 28.58
N GLY A 305 13.09 16.60 27.37
CA GLY A 305 12.09 17.48 26.77
C GLY A 305 12.62 18.87 26.38
N ARG A 306 13.93 19.07 26.26
CA ARG A 306 14.57 20.36 25.94
C ARG A 306 14.76 20.62 24.44
N ALA A 307 14.35 19.67 23.58
CA ALA A 307 14.43 19.79 22.14
C ALA A 307 13.29 19.03 21.46
N HIS A 308 13.00 19.37 20.23
CA HIS A 308 12.12 18.59 19.36
C HIS A 308 12.86 17.36 18.84
N GLU A 309 12.33 16.19 19.10
CA GLU A 309 12.95 14.91 18.73
C GLU A 309 12.47 14.48 17.34
N LEU A 310 13.40 14.32 16.41
CA LEU A 310 13.17 13.93 15.02
C LEU A 310 13.88 12.63 14.72
N ILE A 311 13.15 11.56 14.43
CA ILE A 311 13.72 10.24 14.17
C ILE A 311 13.97 10.07 12.67
N VAL A 312 15.22 9.88 12.27
CA VAL A 312 15.62 9.61 10.87
C VAL A 312 15.47 8.12 10.61
N THR A 313 14.67 7.74 9.63
CA THR A 313 14.31 6.34 9.40
C THR A 313 13.95 6.04 7.95
N SER A 314 14.30 4.84 7.49
CA SER A 314 13.79 4.27 6.26
C SER A 314 12.50 3.46 6.56
N PRO A 315 11.49 3.46 5.65
CA PRO A 315 11.38 4.24 4.42
C PRO A 315 10.68 5.60 4.62
N LEU A 316 10.29 5.98 5.85
CA LEU A 316 9.44 7.15 6.11
C LEU A 316 10.17 8.50 6.05
N GLY A 317 11.49 8.48 6.00
CA GLY A 317 12.33 9.68 5.99
C GLY A 317 12.55 10.25 7.38
N LEU A 318 11.60 11.02 7.89
CA LEU A 318 11.69 11.70 9.18
C LEU A 318 10.38 11.50 9.97
N VAL A 319 10.49 10.99 11.17
CA VAL A 319 9.36 10.81 12.08
C VAL A 319 9.53 11.68 13.32
N PRO A 320 8.79 12.81 13.43
CA PRO A 320 8.70 13.56 14.69
C PRO A 320 8.16 12.69 15.82
N ARG A 321 8.60 12.95 17.04
CA ARG A 321 8.18 12.18 18.22
C ARG A 321 6.65 12.14 18.39
N GLU A 322 5.98 13.21 18.03
CA GLU A 322 4.53 13.35 18.09
C GLU A 322 3.81 12.37 17.16
N LEU A 323 4.48 11.98 16.06
CA LEU A 323 3.92 11.10 15.04
C LEU A 323 4.34 9.64 15.16
N GLU A 324 5.12 9.26 16.18
CA GLU A 324 5.62 7.89 16.32
C GLU A 324 4.52 6.82 16.46
N CYS A 325 3.33 7.22 16.94
CA CYS A 325 2.15 6.36 17.08
C CYS A 325 1.17 6.47 15.90
N VAL A 326 1.42 7.35 14.92
CA VAL A 326 0.55 7.52 13.75
C VAL A 326 0.89 6.47 12.71
N TYR A 327 -0.13 5.93 12.02
CA TYR A 327 0.10 5.03 10.89
C TYR A 327 0.81 5.78 9.72
N PRO A 328 1.83 5.19 9.07
CA PRO A 328 2.41 3.87 9.30
C PRO A 328 3.57 3.83 10.31
N ALA A 329 3.96 4.93 10.95
CA ALA A 329 5.18 5.04 11.76
C ALA A 329 5.26 3.99 12.90
N MET A 330 4.14 3.59 13.49
CA MET A 330 4.07 2.52 14.48
C MET A 330 3.93 1.12 13.85
N HIS A 331 3.51 1.03 12.59
CA HIS A 331 3.04 -0.20 11.98
C HIS A 331 3.84 -0.57 10.71
N TYR A 332 5.14 -0.39 10.73
CA TYR A 332 5.99 -0.85 9.61
C TYR A 332 7.18 -1.69 10.11
N ASP A 333 7.61 -2.59 9.25
CA ASP A 333 8.79 -3.42 9.44
C ASP A 333 9.71 -3.28 8.24
N VAL A 334 11.00 -3.16 8.52
CA VAL A 334 12.06 -2.91 7.53
C VAL A 334 13.32 -3.63 7.99
N PRO A 335 14.18 -4.14 7.07
CA PRO A 335 15.46 -4.70 7.44
C PRO A 335 16.34 -3.68 8.18
N VAL A 336 16.72 -3.99 9.41
CA VAL A 336 17.56 -3.11 10.24
C VAL A 336 19.01 -3.54 10.08
N THR A 337 19.66 -3.07 9.02
CA THR A 337 21.05 -3.41 8.69
C THR A 337 22.07 -2.32 9.05
N GLY A 338 21.59 -1.11 9.33
CA GLY A 338 22.42 0.10 9.46
C GLY A 338 22.99 0.59 8.12
N TYR A 339 22.78 -0.14 7.05
CA TYR A 339 23.18 0.21 5.69
C TYR A 339 21.97 0.62 4.86
N TRP A 340 22.06 1.77 4.23
CA TRP A 340 21.05 2.28 3.28
C TRP A 340 21.71 2.45 1.91
N ASP A 341 21.02 2.02 0.87
CA ASP A 341 21.52 2.18 -0.50
C ASP A 341 21.44 3.64 -0.99
N ALA A 342 21.92 3.89 -2.20
CA ALA A 342 21.99 5.24 -2.74
C ALA A 342 20.60 5.85 -3.01
N GLU A 343 19.65 5.06 -3.50
CA GLU A 343 18.28 5.52 -3.77
C GLU A 343 17.56 5.83 -2.47
N GLU A 344 17.69 4.96 -1.47
CA GLU A 344 17.15 5.12 -0.14
C GLU A 344 17.73 6.37 0.54
N CYS A 345 19.04 6.55 0.51
CA CYS A 345 19.70 7.75 1.04
C CYS A 345 19.23 9.04 0.32
N ALA A 346 19.08 8.99 -1.00
CA ALA A 346 18.61 10.13 -1.78
C ALA A 346 17.18 10.51 -1.43
N TYR A 347 16.29 9.52 -1.34
CA TYR A 347 14.87 9.72 -0.99
C TYR A 347 14.71 10.29 0.43
N ILE A 348 15.37 9.69 1.41
CA ILE A 348 15.24 10.11 2.81
C ILE A 348 15.87 11.49 3.01
N SER A 349 17.05 11.77 2.42
CA SER A 349 17.70 13.08 2.52
C SER A 349 16.87 14.20 1.87
N ASP A 350 16.11 13.91 0.81
CA ASP A 350 15.17 14.88 0.21
C ASP A 350 14.06 15.26 1.19
N ILE A 351 13.45 14.26 1.85
CA ILE A 351 12.39 14.51 2.84
C ILE A 351 12.92 15.35 4.00
N VAL A 352 14.10 15.00 4.55
CA VAL A 352 14.72 15.71 5.67
C VAL A 352 15.06 17.16 5.26
N ALA A 353 15.63 17.37 4.06
CA ALA A 353 15.96 18.69 3.56
C ALA A 353 14.71 19.56 3.37
N ARG A 354 13.65 19.02 2.77
CA ARG A 354 12.37 19.71 2.59
C ARG A 354 11.70 20.02 3.92
N TYR A 355 11.81 19.14 4.90
CA TYR A 355 11.30 19.40 6.24
C TYR A 355 11.98 20.64 6.86
N PHE A 356 13.31 20.72 6.83
CA PHE A 356 14.03 21.88 7.35
C PHE A 356 13.91 23.14 6.48
N ALA A 357 13.54 23.01 5.21
CA ALA A 357 13.20 24.17 4.39
C ALA A 357 11.92 24.87 4.88
N VAL A 358 10.94 24.10 5.36
CA VAL A 358 9.64 24.57 5.87
C VAL A 358 9.72 24.93 7.36
N HIS A 359 10.33 24.08 8.20
CA HIS A 359 10.38 24.24 9.65
C HIS A 359 11.77 24.68 10.10
N LYS A 360 11.84 25.87 10.72
CA LYS A 360 13.11 26.48 11.12
C LYS A 360 13.41 26.23 12.61
N TYR A 361 14.66 25.95 12.88
CA TYR A 361 15.22 25.83 14.22
C TYR A 361 16.48 26.66 14.32
N ASP A 362 16.77 27.21 15.49
CA ASP A 362 18.00 27.98 15.71
C ASP A 362 19.23 27.05 15.69
N ARG A 363 19.04 25.80 16.16
CA ARG A 363 20.08 24.77 16.21
C ARG A 363 19.53 23.40 15.81
N VAL A 364 20.32 22.63 15.06
CA VAL A 364 20.01 21.23 14.74
C VAL A 364 21.17 20.35 15.18
N ILE A 365 20.90 19.47 16.14
CA ILE A 365 21.88 18.56 16.70
C ILE A 365 21.73 17.18 16.08
N ALA A 366 22.76 16.67 15.43
CA ALA A 366 22.83 15.30 14.93
C ALA A 366 23.38 14.38 16.03
N HIS A 367 22.53 13.46 16.50
CA HIS A 367 22.86 12.38 17.42
C HIS A 367 22.67 11.05 16.69
N LEU A 368 23.50 10.81 15.67
CA LEU A 368 23.31 9.79 14.63
C LEU A 368 24.60 9.04 14.38
N GLU A 369 24.46 7.89 13.70
CA GLU A 369 25.56 7.10 13.16
C GLU A 369 25.17 6.49 11.79
N GLY A 370 26.14 5.94 11.05
CA GLY A 370 25.93 5.14 9.84
C GLY A 370 25.11 5.85 8.77
N GLY A 371 24.16 5.12 8.18
CA GLY A 371 23.29 5.61 7.11
C GLY A 371 22.46 6.82 7.50
N ALA A 372 21.96 6.87 8.72
CA ALA A 372 21.17 8.00 9.22
C ALA A 372 22.01 9.29 9.32
N LEU A 373 23.26 9.18 9.76
CA LEU A 373 24.18 10.32 9.78
C LEU A 373 24.46 10.84 8.37
N LYS A 374 24.81 9.91 7.45
CA LYS A 374 25.04 10.26 6.03
C LYS A 374 23.86 11.01 5.42
N VAL A 375 22.65 10.53 5.64
CA VAL A 375 21.42 11.18 5.15
C VAL A 375 21.23 12.57 5.75
N ALA A 376 21.49 12.74 7.05
CA ALA A 376 21.38 14.04 7.70
C ALA A 376 22.42 15.04 7.13
N GLU A 377 23.64 14.62 6.85
CA GLU A 377 24.67 15.44 6.22
C GLU A 377 24.30 15.82 4.78
N MET A 378 23.81 14.85 3.97
CA MET A 378 23.30 15.13 2.62
C MET A 378 22.11 16.12 2.65
N ALA A 379 21.23 16.01 3.61
CA ALA A 379 20.08 16.91 3.77
C ALA A 379 20.55 18.32 4.18
N ALA A 380 21.48 18.40 5.12
CA ALA A 380 22.04 19.67 5.58
C ALA A 380 22.71 20.45 4.44
N GLU A 381 23.49 19.77 3.60
CA GLU A 381 24.10 20.36 2.41
C GLU A 381 23.05 20.88 1.44
N ARG A 382 21.97 20.12 1.20
CA ARG A 382 20.89 20.53 0.27
C ARG A 382 20.10 21.74 0.73
N CYS A 383 19.81 21.86 2.02
CA CYS A 383 18.98 22.96 2.56
C CYS A 383 19.75 24.06 3.26
N GLY A 384 21.10 23.96 3.30
CA GLY A 384 21.97 25.01 3.84
C GLY A 384 21.91 25.16 5.36
N ILE A 385 21.52 24.11 6.11
CA ILE A 385 21.57 24.14 7.58
C ILE A 385 22.92 23.67 8.11
N THR A 386 23.31 24.17 9.27
CA THR A 386 24.50 23.71 9.99
C THR A 386 24.12 22.66 11.02
N LEU A 387 24.77 21.50 11.00
CA LEU A 387 24.60 20.46 12.00
C LEU A 387 25.62 20.60 13.12
N GLU A 388 25.14 20.55 14.35
CA GLU A 388 25.96 20.30 15.53
C GLU A 388 26.00 18.79 15.80
N TYR A 389 27.15 18.26 16.23
CA TYR A 389 27.29 16.82 16.44
C TYR A 389 27.49 16.51 17.92
N SER A 390 26.55 15.80 18.51
CA SER A 390 26.70 15.22 19.85
C SER A 390 27.38 13.84 19.81
N CYS A 391 27.22 13.11 18.69
CA CYS A 391 28.00 11.92 18.36
C CYS A 391 28.07 11.71 16.84
N ARG A 392 28.93 10.80 16.39
CA ARG A 392 29.01 10.27 15.01
C ARG A 392 29.06 8.75 15.00
N GLU A 393 29.27 8.15 16.17
CA GLU A 393 29.35 6.72 16.43
C GLU A 393 28.73 6.42 17.78
N ASN A 394 28.15 5.21 17.94
CA ASN A 394 27.59 4.71 19.19
C ASN A 394 26.66 5.72 19.91
N PRO A 395 25.53 6.10 19.32
CA PRO A 395 24.64 7.11 19.92
C PRO A 395 24.05 6.69 21.28
N VAL A 396 24.04 5.39 21.60
CA VAL A 396 23.58 4.89 22.90
C VAL A 396 24.68 4.85 23.97
N GLY A 397 25.91 5.21 23.64
CA GLY A 397 27.03 5.25 24.57
C GLY A 397 26.89 6.37 25.62
N ASP A 398 27.33 6.14 26.86
CA ASP A 398 27.21 7.10 27.97
C ASP A 398 27.90 8.44 27.67
N ALA A 399 29.04 8.43 27.02
CA ALA A 399 29.77 9.63 26.61
C ALA A 399 28.97 10.46 25.59
N ALA A 400 28.35 9.80 24.59
CA ALA A 400 27.52 10.44 23.59
C ALA A 400 26.25 11.05 24.21
N LEU A 401 25.59 10.33 25.11
CA LEU A 401 24.41 10.80 25.83
C LEU A 401 24.73 11.98 26.76
N THR A 402 25.87 11.93 27.45
CA THR A 402 26.35 13.04 28.29
C THR A 402 26.60 14.29 27.44
N LYS A 403 27.27 14.14 26.28
CA LYS A 403 27.50 15.24 25.34
C LYS A 403 26.19 15.82 24.80
N LEU A 404 25.21 14.97 24.47
CA LEU A 404 23.88 15.40 24.04
C LEU A 404 23.17 16.22 25.15
N SER A 405 23.19 15.72 26.40
CA SER A 405 22.59 16.42 27.54
C SER A 405 23.26 17.80 27.77
N GLN A 406 24.62 17.86 27.77
CA GLN A 406 25.36 19.11 27.91
C GLN A 406 25.07 20.10 26.77
N ALA A 407 24.92 19.66 25.54
CA ALA A 407 24.58 20.53 24.42
C ALA A 407 23.20 21.23 24.61
N LEU A 408 22.34 20.66 25.44
CA LEU A 408 20.98 21.14 25.76
C LEU A 408 20.85 21.82 27.16
N ASP A 409 21.92 21.97 27.89
CA ASP A 409 21.82 22.42 29.29
C ASP A 409 21.21 23.82 29.46
N ARG A 410 21.34 24.69 28.49
CA ARG A 410 20.78 26.04 28.50
C ARG A 410 19.38 26.15 27.88
N GLU A 411 18.87 25.06 27.29
CA GLU A 411 17.60 25.06 26.59
C GLU A 411 16.43 24.87 27.55
N ARG A 412 15.34 25.57 27.26
CA ARG A 412 14.08 25.42 28.01
C ARG A 412 13.33 24.18 27.55
N ARG A 413 12.52 23.62 28.40
CA ARG A 413 11.62 22.54 28.02
C ARG A 413 10.63 23.01 26.99
N VAL A 414 10.51 22.23 25.93
CA VAL A 414 9.48 22.35 24.89
C VAL A 414 8.13 22.04 25.51
N LYS A 415 7.13 22.84 25.24
CA LYS A 415 5.76 22.54 25.67
C LYS A 415 5.31 21.26 24.97
N ASP A 416 4.79 20.30 25.73
CA ASP A 416 4.21 19.09 25.15
C ASP A 416 2.96 19.46 24.35
N ASP A 417 3.05 19.33 23.05
CA ASP A 417 1.99 19.64 22.09
C ASP A 417 1.76 18.48 21.09
N ARG A 418 2.00 17.25 21.57
CA ARG A 418 1.88 16.02 20.75
C ARG A 418 0.54 15.92 20.04
N LEU A 419 -0.53 16.25 20.75
CA LEU A 419 -1.87 16.20 20.19
C LEU A 419 -2.04 17.17 19.04
N HIS A 420 -1.54 18.40 19.16
CA HIS A 420 -1.60 19.39 18.09
C HIS A 420 -0.83 18.90 16.85
N GLY A 421 0.37 18.35 17.04
CA GLY A 421 1.15 17.75 15.95
C GLY A 421 0.40 16.63 15.24
N MET A 422 -0.19 15.68 15.97
CA MET A 422 -0.99 14.59 15.42
C MET A 422 -2.22 15.10 14.65
N LEU A 423 -2.96 16.05 15.20
CA LEU A 423 -4.16 16.59 14.60
C LEU A 423 -3.85 17.40 13.33
N SER A 424 -2.82 18.24 13.36
CA SER A 424 -2.40 18.99 12.18
C SER A 424 -1.95 18.06 11.04
N TYR A 425 -1.19 17.02 11.35
CA TYR A 425 -0.79 16.00 10.40
C TYR A 425 -2.00 15.31 9.74
N GLN A 426 -3.02 14.94 10.50
CA GLN A 426 -4.19 14.24 9.97
C GLN A 426 -5.12 15.16 9.16
N PHE A 427 -5.40 16.34 9.65
CA PHE A 427 -6.45 17.21 9.08
C PHE A 427 -5.92 18.36 8.23
N GLY A 428 -4.65 18.72 8.37
CA GLY A 428 -4.06 19.84 7.61
C GLY A 428 -4.59 21.24 8.01
N CYS A 429 -5.29 21.32 9.14
CA CYS A 429 -5.82 22.58 9.67
C CYS A 429 -5.37 22.79 11.12
N GLU A 430 -5.42 24.04 11.58
CA GLU A 430 -5.27 24.34 12.99
C GLU A 430 -6.47 23.79 13.76
N VAL A 431 -6.18 22.99 14.79
CA VAL A 431 -7.19 22.44 15.68
C VAL A 431 -7.06 23.14 17.03
N ASP A 432 -8.11 23.83 17.46
CA ASP A 432 -8.12 24.41 18.78
C ASP A 432 -8.24 23.30 19.83
N THR A 433 -7.12 23.05 20.50
CA THR A 433 -7.03 22.06 21.59
C THR A 433 -7.30 22.68 22.96
N LYS A 434 -7.48 24.01 23.03
CA LYS A 434 -7.73 24.69 24.31
C LYS A 434 -9.12 24.34 24.86
N GLY A 435 -9.14 23.61 25.93
CA GLY A 435 -10.35 23.33 26.71
C GLY A 435 -11.17 22.13 26.25
N MET A 436 -10.69 21.34 25.30
CA MET A 436 -11.50 20.30 24.65
C MET A 436 -10.99 18.88 24.74
N LEU A 437 -9.91 18.65 25.47
CA LEU A 437 -9.45 17.31 25.75
C LEU A 437 -10.17 16.77 27.00
N SER A 438 -11.12 15.89 26.78
CA SER A 438 -11.66 15.06 27.85
C SER A 438 -11.18 13.62 27.66
N ARG A 439 -10.76 12.98 28.74
CA ARG A 439 -10.53 11.55 28.76
C ARG A 439 -11.86 10.84 28.54
N GLY A 440 -11.96 10.01 27.51
CA GLY A 440 -13.12 9.16 27.29
C GLY A 440 -13.24 8.06 28.35
N HIS A 441 -14.27 7.21 28.20
CA HIS A 441 -14.49 6.03 29.07
C HIS A 441 -13.32 5.03 29.01
N PHE A 442 -12.54 5.06 27.93
CA PHE A 442 -11.34 4.25 27.77
C PHE A 442 -10.10 5.12 27.99
N PRO A 443 -9.11 4.67 28.79
CA PRO A 443 -7.93 5.46 29.10
C PRO A 443 -7.10 5.87 27.88
N GLU A 444 -7.22 5.13 26.78
CA GLU A 444 -6.49 5.34 25.54
C GLU A 444 -7.19 6.28 24.56
N LEU A 445 -8.44 6.68 24.83
CA LEU A 445 -9.21 7.52 23.93
C LEU A 445 -9.30 8.96 24.43
N PHE A 446 -8.89 9.88 23.57
CA PHE A 446 -9.07 11.31 23.78
C PHE A 446 -10.06 11.84 22.75
N TYR A 447 -10.81 12.85 23.12
CA TYR A 447 -11.75 13.51 22.25
C TYR A 447 -11.28 14.94 21.98
N ALA A 448 -11.26 15.32 20.72
CA ALA A 448 -10.95 16.67 20.31
C ALA A 448 -12.12 17.23 19.47
N LYS A 449 -12.42 18.50 19.63
CA LYS A 449 -13.44 19.20 18.87
C LYS A 449 -12.79 20.26 18.00
N ASN A 450 -13.08 20.23 16.70
CA ASN A 450 -12.68 21.26 15.77
C ASN A 450 -13.93 21.86 15.15
N ASN A 451 -14.19 23.15 15.41
CA ASN A 451 -15.38 23.89 14.96
C ASN A 451 -16.69 23.15 15.21
N GLN A 452 -17.06 22.24 14.33
CA GLN A 452 -18.30 21.47 14.41
C GLN A 452 -18.09 19.95 14.39
N GLN A 453 -16.85 19.48 14.33
CA GLN A 453 -16.55 18.06 14.26
C GLN A 453 -15.88 17.57 15.55
N VAL A 454 -16.36 16.44 16.04
CA VAL A 454 -15.78 15.75 17.20
C VAL A 454 -14.99 14.54 16.71
N PHE A 455 -13.77 14.39 17.18
CA PHE A 455 -12.89 13.30 16.82
C PHE A 455 -12.48 12.52 18.05
N SER A 456 -12.39 11.21 17.94
CA SER A 456 -11.74 10.37 18.93
C SER A 456 -10.32 10.03 18.48
N ILE A 457 -9.41 10.03 19.43
CA ILE A 457 -8.01 9.67 19.22
C ILE A 457 -7.75 8.41 20.02
N ASP A 458 -7.43 7.35 19.32
CA ASP A 458 -6.86 6.16 19.93
C ASP A 458 -5.36 6.37 20.11
N THR A 459 -4.92 6.60 21.33
CA THR A 459 -3.51 6.86 21.64
C THR A 459 -2.64 5.62 21.53
N GLY A 460 -3.22 4.43 21.55
CA GLY A 460 -2.49 3.18 21.33
C GLY A 460 -2.15 2.95 19.85
N SER A 461 -3.06 3.30 18.94
CA SER A 461 -2.86 3.15 17.48
C SER A 461 -2.51 4.46 16.77
N GLY A 462 -2.65 5.61 17.43
CA GLY A 462 -2.51 6.93 16.81
C GLY A 462 -3.61 7.26 15.78
N LEU A 463 -4.68 6.48 15.74
CA LEU A 463 -5.76 6.66 14.79
C LEU A 463 -6.74 7.72 15.28
N LEU A 464 -7.02 8.68 14.41
CA LEU A 464 -8.10 9.64 14.57
C LEU A 464 -9.34 9.11 13.87
N ARG A 465 -10.45 9.05 14.59
CA ARG A 465 -11.74 8.60 14.06
C ARG A 465 -12.75 9.72 14.17
N PRO A 466 -13.43 10.09 13.07
CA PRO A 466 -14.56 11.01 13.17
C PRO A 466 -15.68 10.35 13.98
N THR A 467 -16.29 11.11 14.89
CA THR A 467 -17.50 10.70 15.61
C THR A 467 -18.67 11.46 15.05
N PHE A 468 -19.70 10.75 14.60
CA PHE A 468 -20.99 11.36 14.23
C PHE A 468 -21.91 11.40 15.45
N ASP A 469 -22.73 12.45 15.54
CA ASP A 469 -23.73 12.65 16.59
C ASP A 469 -23.16 12.62 18.02
N GLY A 470 -21.97 13.16 18.15
CA GLY A 470 -21.36 13.42 19.44
C GLY A 470 -20.79 12.23 20.18
N TRP A 471 -21.04 10.96 19.77
CA TRP A 471 -20.56 9.84 20.61
C TRP A 471 -20.57 8.46 19.93
N ASN A 472 -20.99 8.33 18.71
CA ASN A 472 -20.92 7.04 18.02
C ASN A 472 -19.56 6.87 17.35
N LEU A 473 -18.72 6.03 17.95
CA LEU A 473 -17.52 5.49 17.29
C LEU A 473 -17.99 4.71 16.06
N ILE A 474 -17.53 5.10 14.88
CA ILE A 474 -17.69 4.26 13.70
C ILE A 474 -16.74 3.07 13.88
N PRO A 475 -17.22 1.86 14.13
CA PRO A 475 -16.38 0.67 14.13
C PRO A 475 -16.04 0.36 12.69
N GLY A 476 -14.80 0.33 12.36
CA GLY A 476 -14.33 -0.09 11.06
C GLY A 476 -13.28 0.87 10.52
N GLY A 477 -12.10 0.32 10.28
CA GLY A 477 -11.04 1.03 9.62
C GLY A 477 -11.47 1.46 8.22
N TYR A 478 -11.15 2.65 7.87
CA TYR A 478 -11.06 3.15 6.51
C TYR A 478 -9.61 3.13 6.11
#